data_e65453d74a19813211f909e85c0f7efa
#
_entry.id   e65453d74a19813211f909e85c0f7efa
#
_cell.length_a   1.000
_cell.length_b   1.000
_cell.length_c   1.000
_cell.angle_alpha   90.00
_cell.angle_beta   90.00
_cell.angle_gamma   90.00
#
_symmetry.space_group_name_H-M   'P 1'
#
loop_
_entity.id
_entity.type
_entity.pdbx_description
1 polymer ?
#
loop_
_entity_poly.entity_id
_entity_poly.type
_entity_poly.pdbx_seq_one_letter_code
_entity_poly.pdbx_strand_id
1 'polypeptide(L)'
;MYFDTFYNIIKVAGELINETPLAIRTGTQAIGAIDNPIVRIKGVPYIPGSSLKGALRSEAERYARSIGEKICDIINPNGPDGELKLKEKRKEEYIPCIICRLFGGPTIFSRIKFYDMFPLNGIYKTSLIQRVSINRITEAQTPGRLFDVEFIEPGTRFDFRLEIENFKEEEEKEADILKFIVKHLIEGNISLGGMKSVGFGKIRLLKNTVNVKEYKLKNGELVENVITSSFLSGLLK
;
A
#
# COMPACT_ATOMS: atom_id res chain seq x y z
N MET A 1 -0.57 18.91 -17.28
CA MET A 1 -0.78 17.49 -16.85
C MET A 1 0.45 17.03 -16.07
N TYR A 2 0.37 16.14 -15.07
CA TYR A 2 1.53 15.82 -14.20
C TYR A 2 2.62 15.01 -14.89
N PHE A 3 2.39 14.47 -16.07
CA PHE A 3 3.31 13.59 -16.80
C PHE A 3 3.78 14.15 -18.16
N ASP A 4 3.37 15.38 -18.51
CA ASP A 4 3.81 16.03 -19.77
C ASP A 4 5.24 16.58 -19.64
N THR A 5 5.68 16.82 -18.41
CA THR A 5 7.02 17.31 -18.10
C THR A 5 7.62 16.50 -16.94
N PHE A 6 8.91 16.28 -17.00
CA PHE A 6 9.66 15.68 -15.90
C PHE A 6 10.13 16.77 -14.95
N TYR A 7 9.83 16.65 -13.66
CA TYR A 7 10.32 17.53 -12.61
C TYR A 7 11.29 16.82 -11.68
N ASN A 8 10.85 15.75 -11.00
CA ASN A 8 11.69 14.93 -10.14
C ASN A 8 11.12 13.50 -9.98
N ILE A 9 11.98 12.61 -9.49
CA ILE A 9 11.60 11.30 -8.95
C ILE A 9 12.19 11.19 -7.55
N ILE A 10 11.35 10.89 -6.56
CA ILE A 10 11.77 10.57 -5.20
C ILE A 10 11.68 9.05 -5.04
N LYS A 11 12.79 8.40 -4.71
CA LYS A 11 12.86 6.97 -4.43
C LYS A 11 13.06 6.74 -2.95
N VAL A 12 12.16 5.96 -2.37
CA VAL A 12 12.22 5.51 -0.97
C VAL A 12 12.49 4.03 -0.97
N ALA A 13 13.58 3.60 -0.35
CA ALA A 13 13.94 2.20 -0.17
C ALA A 13 14.15 1.90 1.32
N GLY A 14 13.98 0.65 1.71
CA GLY A 14 14.16 0.21 3.09
C GLY A 14 13.76 -1.24 3.30
N GLU A 15 13.68 -1.66 4.56
CA GLU A 15 13.21 -2.98 4.94
C GLU A 15 11.83 -2.90 5.60
N LEU A 16 10.88 -3.67 5.09
CA LEU A 16 9.56 -3.82 5.67
C LEU A 16 9.50 -5.17 6.40
N ILE A 17 9.07 -5.19 7.65
CA ILE A 17 8.93 -6.41 8.44
C ILE A 17 7.44 -6.69 8.71
N ASN A 18 7.02 -7.97 8.65
CA ASN A 18 5.74 -8.35 9.21
C ASN A 18 5.89 -8.69 10.69
N GLU A 19 5.20 -7.95 11.55
CA GLU A 19 5.23 -8.16 13.00
C GLU A 19 4.31 -9.28 13.45
N THR A 20 3.28 -9.58 12.66
CA THR A 20 2.31 -10.65 12.91
C THR A 20 2.18 -11.54 11.68
N PRO A 21 1.53 -12.73 11.78
CA PRO A 21 1.34 -13.61 10.65
C PRO A 21 0.74 -12.87 9.45
N LEU A 22 1.30 -13.08 8.25
CA LEU A 22 0.89 -12.36 7.04
C LEU A 22 0.29 -13.33 6.02
N ALA A 23 -0.99 -13.18 5.73
CA ALA A 23 -1.74 -13.98 4.77
C ALA A 23 -2.30 -13.11 3.63
N ILE A 24 -1.53 -12.98 2.54
CA ILE A 24 -1.99 -12.33 1.30
C ILE A 24 -2.35 -13.45 0.32
N ARG A 25 -3.65 -13.58 0.00
CA ARG A 25 -4.19 -14.68 -0.78
C ARG A 25 -4.23 -14.36 -2.26
N THR A 26 -4.21 -15.41 -3.10
CA THR A 26 -4.27 -15.28 -4.57
C THR A 26 -5.63 -14.78 -5.08
N GLY A 27 -6.70 -14.87 -4.28
CA GLY A 27 -8.07 -14.56 -4.71
C GLY A 27 -8.72 -15.61 -5.61
N THR A 28 -7.99 -16.63 -6.04
CA THR A 28 -8.51 -17.77 -6.80
C THR A 28 -8.74 -18.97 -5.86
N GLN A 29 -9.69 -19.86 -6.23
CA GLN A 29 -9.83 -21.13 -5.53
C GLN A 29 -8.54 -21.92 -5.64
N ALA A 30 -8.12 -22.51 -4.54
CA ALA A 30 -6.89 -23.30 -4.51
C ALA A 30 -7.01 -24.54 -5.41
N ILE A 31 -6.08 -24.70 -6.32
CA ILE A 31 -5.84 -25.96 -7.02
C ILE A 31 -4.79 -26.68 -6.17
N GLY A 32 -5.24 -27.49 -5.18
CA GLY A 32 -4.33 -28.23 -4.30
C GLY A 32 -4.90 -28.55 -2.92
N ALA A 33 -4.04 -29.04 -2.02
CA ALA A 33 -4.40 -29.50 -0.69
C ALA A 33 -4.66 -28.38 0.35
N ILE A 34 -4.34 -27.11 0.04
CA ILE A 34 -4.48 -25.97 0.95
C ILE A 34 -5.65 -25.09 0.50
N ASP A 35 -6.64 -24.87 1.37
CA ASP A 35 -7.82 -24.10 1.03
C ASP A 35 -7.52 -22.62 0.73
N ASN A 36 -6.59 -22.04 1.48
CA ASN A 36 -6.24 -20.61 1.37
C ASN A 36 -4.72 -20.41 1.30
N PRO A 37 -4.11 -20.67 0.13
CA PRO A 37 -2.68 -20.46 -0.05
C PRO A 37 -2.34 -18.97 -0.16
N ILE A 38 -1.12 -18.60 0.25
CA ILE A 38 -0.58 -17.27 0.04
C ILE A 38 -0.06 -17.09 -1.40
N VAL A 39 -0.03 -15.83 -1.85
CA VAL A 39 0.48 -15.46 -3.18
C VAL A 39 1.98 -15.76 -3.30
N ARG A 40 2.40 -16.31 -4.45
CA ARG A 40 3.80 -16.66 -4.74
C ARG A 40 4.16 -16.35 -6.19
N ILE A 41 5.43 -16.04 -6.40
CA ILE A 41 6.06 -16.01 -7.73
C ILE A 41 7.20 -17.03 -7.70
N LYS A 42 7.18 -18.01 -8.61
CA LYS A 42 8.18 -19.10 -8.68
C LYS A 42 8.42 -19.79 -7.33
N GLY A 43 7.34 -20.02 -6.56
CA GLY A 43 7.40 -20.66 -5.25
C GLY A 43 7.76 -19.74 -4.07
N VAL A 44 8.23 -18.53 -4.31
CA VAL A 44 8.62 -17.56 -3.27
C VAL A 44 7.41 -16.69 -2.91
N PRO A 45 7.01 -16.62 -1.62
CA PRO A 45 5.97 -15.72 -1.19
C PRO A 45 6.45 -14.27 -1.27
N TYR A 46 5.54 -13.36 -1.58
CA TYR A 46 5.88 -11.95 -1.70
C TYR A 46 4.71 -11.05 -1.27
N ILE A 47 4.97 -9.78 -1.07
CA ILE A 47 3.94 -8.78 -0.87
C ILE A 47 3.74 -8.06 -2.21
N PRO A 48 2.58 -8.23 -2.88
CA PRO A 48 2.29 -7.48 -4.10
C PRO A 48 2.26 -5.97 -3.84
N GLY A 49 2.92 -5.19 -4.69
CA GLY A 49 2.89 -3.73 -4.63
C GLY A 49 1.46 -3.18 -4.70
N SER A 50 0.58 -3.85 -5.45
CA SER A 50 -0.85 -3.53 -5.52
C SER A 50 -1.57 -3.68 -4.18
N SER A 51 -1.23 -4.70 -3.38
CA SER A 51 -1.80 -4.92 -2.05
C SER A 51 -1.40 -3.83 -1.07
N LEU A 52 -0.12 -3.44 -1.06
CA LEU A 52 0.37 -2.33 -0.24
C LEU A 52 -0.25 -1.00 -0.70
N LYS A 53 -0.25 -0.74 -2.00
CA LYS A 53 -0.87 0.46 -2.58
C LYS A 53 -2.34 0.60 -2.17
N GLY A 54 -3.12 -0.47 -2.25
CA GLY A 54 -4.54 -0.48 -1.87
C GLY A 54 -4.74 -0.18 -0.38
N ALA A 55 -3.95 -0.79 0.50
CA ALA A 55 -4.01 -0.55 1.94
C ALA A 55 -3.65 0.92 2.28
N LEU A 56 -2.55 1.44 1.73
CA LEU A 56 -2.13 2.81 1.97
C LEU A 56 -3.08 3.84 1.36
N ARG A 57 -3.67 3.54 0.20
CA ARG A 57 -4.72 4.38 -0.38
C ARG A 57 -5.92 4.49 0.56
N SER A 58 -6.40 3.37 1.10
CA SER A 58 -7.54 3.37 2.04
C SER A 58 -7.25 4.20 3.30
N GLU A 59 -6.03 4.14 3.85
CA GLU A 59 -5.61 4.96 4.97
C GLU A 59 -5.49 6.45 4.59
N ALA A 60 -4.93 6.75 3.42
CA ALA A 60 -4.86 8.11 2.89
C ALA A 60 -6.26 8.72 2.66
N GLU A 61 -7.20 7.94 2.15
CA GLU A 61 -8.60 8.34 1.98
C GLU A 61 -9.27 8.63 3.33
N ARG A 62 -9.02 7.79 4.34
CA ARG A 62 -9.52 8.02 5.70
C ARG A 62 -8.98 9.31 6.29
N TYR A 63 -7.67 9.54 6.18
CA TYR A 63 -7.01 10.75 6.64
C TYR A 63 -7.56 11.99 5.93
N ALA A 64 -7.62 11.97 4.60
CA ALA A 64 -8.08 13.11 3.82
C ALA A 64 -9.54 13.49 4.16
N ARG A 65 -10.44 12.50 4.36
CA ARG A 65 -11.81 12.77 4.85
C ARG A 65 -11.81 13.39 6.25
N SER A 66 -10.89 12.95 7.14
CA SER A 66 -10.79 13.50 8.51
C SER A 66 -10.37 14.97 8.55
N ILE A 67 -9.60 15.43 7.55
CA ILE A 67 -9.21 16.84 7.41
C ILE A 67 -10.17 17.65 6.52
N GLY A 68 -11.33 17.07 6.16
CA GLY A 68 -12.39 17.76 5.42
C GLY A 68 -12.23 17.75 3.89
N GLU A 69 -11.28 16.98 3.33
CA GLU A 69 -11.12 16.87 1.88
C GLU A 69 -12.24 16.04 1.23
N LYS A 70 -12.78 16.54 0.13
CA LYS A 70 -13.75 15.80 -0.69
C LYS A 70 -13.05 14.81 -1.58
N ILE A 71 -13.39 13.52 -1.42
CA ILE A 71 -12.79 12.41 -2.16
C ILE A 71 -13.85 11.75 -3.03
N CYS A 72 -13.49 11.46 -4.28
CA CYS A 72 -14.35 10.73 -5.20
C CYS A 72 -14.50 9.25 -4.80
N ASP A 73 -15.60 8.64 -5.19
CA ASP A 73 -15.79 7.19 -5.08
C ASP A 73 -15.12 6.48 -6.25
N ILE A 74 -14.01 5.81 -5.96
CA ILE A 74 -13.26 5.05 -6.97
C ILE A 74 -13.83 3.64 -7.18
N ILE A 75 -14.55 3.09 -6.20
CA ILE A 75 -15.18 1.77 -6.28
C ILE A 75 -16.37 1.81 -7.22
N ASN A 76 -17.11 2.92 -7.18
CA ASN A 76 -18.23 3.18 -8.11
C ASN A 76 -17.96 4.44 -8.94
N PRO A 77 -17.06 4.38 -9.93
CA PRO A 77 -16.62 5.56 -10.68
C PRO A 77 -17.73 6.21 -11.51
N ASN A 78 -18.80 5.49 -11.83
CA ASN A 78 -19.99 5.98 -12.54
C ASN A 78 -21.12 6.43 -11.58
N GLY A 79 -20.95 6.25 -10.27
CA GLY A 79 -21.90 6.70 -9.25
C GLY A 79 -21.93 8.21 -9.09
N PRO A 80 -22.87 8.76 -8.28
CA PRO A 80 -23.03 10.21 -8.11
C PRO A 80 -21.76 10.96 -7.74
N ASP A 81 -20.93 10.37 -6.89
CA ASP A 81 -19.65 10.91 -6.40
C ASP A 81 -18.43 10.22 -7.06
N GLY A 82 -18.68 9.40 -8.07
CA GLY A 82 -17.66 8.68 -8.84
C GLY A 82 -16.84 9.61 -9.74
N GLU A 83 -15.56 9.31 -9.93
CA GLU A 83 -14.63 10.16 -10.68
C GLU A 83 -15.08 10.41 -12.11
N LEU A 84 -15.54 9.37 -12.81
CA LEU A 84 -16.00 9.50 -14.21
C LEU A 84 -17.24 10.38 -14.31
N LYS A 85 -18.19 10.23 -13.37
CA LYS A 85 -19.40 11.05 -13.33
C LYS A 85 -19.12 12.50 -12.98
N LEU A 86 -18.19 12.75 -12.06
CA LEU A 86 -17.76 14.12 -11.73
C LEU A 86 -17.06 14.77 -12.91
N LYS A 87 -16.24 14.04 -13.65
CA LYS A 87 -15.59 14.54 -14.87
C LYS A 87 -16.61 14.86 -15.97
N GLU A 88 -17.60 13.99 -16.19
CA GLU A 88 -18.69 14.22 -17.16
C GLU A 88 -19.45 15.51 -16.84
N LYS A 89 -19.76 15.75 -15.55
CA LYS A 89 -20.49 16.94 -15.09
C LYS A 89 -19.69 18.24 -15.21
N ARG A 90 -18.38 18.21 -14.89
CA ARG A 90 -17.52 19.40 -14.81
C ARG A 90 -16.72 19.67 -16.08
N LYS A 91 -16.62 18.67 -16.97
CA LYS A 91 -15.87 18.77 -18.25
C LYS A 91 -14.44 19.31 -18.04
N GLU A 92 -14.10 20.45 -18.65
CA GLU A 92 -12.77 21.07 -18.61
C GLU A 92 -12.39 21.61 -17.23
N GLU A 93 -13.39 21.93 -16.38
CA GLU A 93 -13.16 22.40 -14.99
C GLU A 93 -12.93 21.23 -14.00
N TYR A 94 -12.94 19.98 -14.48
CA TYR A 94 -12.73 18.84 -13.60
C TYR A 94 -11.28 18.74 -13.15
N ILE A 95 -11.07 18.78 -11.83
CA ILE A 95 -9.81 18.50 -11.16
C ILE A 95 -9.97 17.22 -10.36
N PRO A 96 -9.12 16.18 -10.59
CA PRO A 96 -9.15 14.97 -9.79
C PRO A 96 -8.94 15.27 -8.29
N CYS A 97 -9.60 14.50 -7.42
CA CYS A 97 -9.42 14.66 -5.98
C CYS A 97 -7.96 14.39 -5.57
N ILE A 98 -7.57 14.89 -4.40
CA ILE A 98 -6.19 14.79 -3.90
C ILE A 98 -5.66 13.36 -3.88
N ILE A 99 -6.50 12.37 -3.53
CA ILE A 99 -6.11 10.95 -3.53
C ILE A 99 -5.87 10.44 -4.95
N CYS A 100 -6.73 10.79 -5.91
CA CYS A 100 -6.52 10.40 -7.31
C CYS A 100 -5.28 11.05 -7.92
N ARG A 101 -4.94 12.29 -7.53
CA ARG A 101 -3.69 12.94 -7.97
C ARG A 101 -2.44 12.20 -7.50
N LEU A 102 -2.49 11.54 -6.34
CA LEU A 102 -1.37 10.74 -5.81
C LEU A 102 -1.42 9.29 -6.30
N PHE A 103 -2.50 8.60 -6.01
CA PHE A 103 -2.63 7.15 -6.23
C PHE A 103 -3.16 6.76 -7.61
N GLY A 104 -3.54 7.73 -8.42
CA GLY A 104 -4.17 7.48 -9.72
C GLY A 104 -5.67 7.21 -9.61
N GLY A 105 -6.34 7.26 -10.76
CA GLY A 105 -7.76 7.00 -10.90
C GLY A 105 -8.12 6.71 -12.35
N PRO A 106 -9.40 6.53 -12.67
CA PRO A 106 -9.86 6.28 -14.04
C PRO A 106 -9.48 7.36 -15.05
N THR A 107 -9.19 8.58 -14.59
CA THR A 107 -8.91 9.74 -15.47
C THR A 107 -7.48 10.24 -15.37
N ILE A 108 -6.68 9.74 -14.45
CA ILE A 108 -5.31 10.20 -14.19
C ILE A 108 -4.40 9.05 -13.76
N PHE A 109 -3.15 9.07 -14.23
CA PHE A 109 -2.14 8.11 -13.80
C PHE A 109 -1.67 8.35 -12.36
N SER A 110 -1.17 7.28 -11.73
CA SER A 110 -0.62 7.32 -10.38
C SER A 110 0.77 7.97 -10.37
N ARG A 111 0.98 8.94 -9.48
CA ARG A 111 2.32 9.50 -9.20
C ARG A 111 3.13 8.63 -8.26
N ILE A 112 2.46 7.77 -7.47
CA ILE A 112 3.12 6.85 -6.54
C ILE A 112 3.15 5.44 -7.14
N LYS A 113 4.34 4.84 -7.19
CA LYS A 113 4.57 3.47 -7.65
C LYS A 113 5.07 2.63 -6.50
N PHE A 114 4.41 1.49 -6.27
CA PHE A 114 4.80 0.49 -5.29
C PHE A 114 5.28 -0.75 -6.04
N TYR A 115 6.44 -1.26 -5.66
CA TYR A 115 7.01 -2.46 -6.24
C TYR A 115 6.63 -3.69 -5.44
N ASP A 116 6.64 -4.85 -6.09
CA ASP A 116 6.51 -6.13 -5.41
C ASP A 116 7.71 -6.34 -4.48
N MET A 117 7.44 -6.79 -3.26
CA MET A 117 8.44 -6.94 -2.21
C MET A 117 8.69 -8.41 -1.92
N PHE A 118 9.90 -8.85 -2.17
CA PHE A 118 10.34 -10.21 -1.89
C PHE A 118 11.06 -10.29 -0.54
N PRO A 119 11.03 -11.48 0.12
CA PRO A 119 11.83 -11.71 1.32
C PRO A 119 13.31 -11.45 1.07
N LEU A 120 13.94 -10.67 1.94
CA LEU A 120 15.37 -10.36 1.85
C LEU A 120 16.20 -11.64 1.94
N ASN A 121 17.16 -11.77 1.04
CA ASN A 121 18.05 -12.93 0.93
C ASN A 121 17.32 -14.27 0.78
N GLY A 122 16.05 -14.28 0.37
CA GLY A 122 15.23 -15.47 0.29
C GLY A 122 14.91 -16.11 1.66
N ILE A 123 15.06 -15.37 2.76
CA ILE A 123 14.83 -15.88 4.11
C ILE A 123 13.37 -15.65 4.51
N TYR A 124 12.61 -16.73 4.60
CA TYR A 124 11.23 -16.73 5.08
C TYR A 124 10.85 -18.11 5.62
N LYS A 125 9.79 -18.15 6.43
CA LYS A 125 9.09 -19.39 6.80
C LYS A 125 7.61 -19.21 6.58
N THR A 126 6.93 -20.30 6.21
CA THR A 126 5.48 -20.34 6.08
C THR A 126 4.92 -21.44 6.96
N SER A 127 3.75 -21.22 7.51
CA SER A 127 3.04 -22.17 8.35
C SER A 127 1.56 -22.22 7.96
N LEU A 128 0.90 -23.31 8.39
CA LEU A 128 -0.52 -23.53 8.22
C LEU A 128 -1.22 -23.43 9.58
N ILE A 129 -2.39 -22.80 9.60
CA ILE A 129 -3.28 -22.82 10.74
C ILE A 129 -4.65 -23.28 10.31
N GLN A 130 -5.19 -24.26 11.02
CA GLN A 130 -6.56 -24.70 10.83
C GLN A 130 -7.52 -23.78 11.57
N ARG A 131 -8.59 -23.41 10.91
CA ARG A 131 -9.68 -22.59 11.44
C ARG A 131 -10.99 -23.31 11.32
N VAL A 132 -11.85 -23.11 12.31
CA VAL A 132 -13.18 -23.68 12.35
C VAL A 132 -14.23 -22.56 12.40
N SER A 133 -15.38 -22.81 11.79
CA SER A 133 -16.54 -21.95 11.97
C SER A 133 -17.37 -22.44 13.14
N ILE A 134 -17.57 -21.59 14.14
CA ILE A 134 -18.41 -21.89 15.30
C ILE A 134 -19.85 -21.41 15.03
N ASN A 135 -20.81 -22.27 15.23
CA ASN A 135 -22.22 -21.91 15.19
C ASN A 135 -22.55 -21.09 16.45
N ARG A 136 -23.07 -19.90 16.30
CA ARG A 136 -23.33 -18.97 17.41
C ARG A 136 -24.50 -19.41 18.33
N ILE A 137 -25.37 -20.30 17.85
CA ILE A 137 -26.52 -20.79 18.60
C ILE A 137 -26.14 -22.02 19.42
N THR A 138 -25.41 -22.97 18.80
CA THR A 138 -25.05 -24.24 19.45
C THR A 138 -23.68 -24.17 20.13
N GLU A 139 -22.92 -23.08 19.92
CA GLU A 139 -21.52 -22.88 20.37
C GLU A 139 -20.57 -24.01 19.97
N ALA A 140 -21.01 -24.86 19.03
CA ALA A 140 -20.26 -26.01 18.52
C ALA A 140 -19.68 -25.73 17.13
N GLN A 141 -18.68 -26.53 16.77
CA GLN A 141 -18.10 -26.53 15.43
C GLN A 141 -19.16 -26.87 14.38
N THR A 142 -19.26 -26.08 13.32
CA THR A 142 -20.11 -26.40 12.18
C THR A 142 -19.46 -27.50 11.34
N PRO A 143 -20.07 -28.67 11.15
CA PRO A 143 -19.51 -29.75 10.34
C PRO A 143 -19.18 -29.28 8.92
N GLY A 144 -18.04 -29.73 8.36
CA GLY A 144 -17.61 -29.39 7.02
C GLY A 144 -17.10 -27.95 6.82
N ARG A 145 -16.89 -27.19 7.89
CA ARG A 145 -16.34 -25.83 7.86
C ARG A 145 -14.99 -25.70 8.56
N LEU A 146 -14.14 -26.71 8.36
CA LEU A 146 -12.72 -26.66 8.65
C LEU A 146 -12.01 -26.12 7.41
N PHE A 147 -11.11 -25.18 7.57
CA PHE A 147 -10.30 -24.66 6.46
C PHE A 147 -8.89 -24.31 6.91
N ASP A 148 -7.94 -24.56 6.03
CA ASP A 148 -6.54 -24.26 6.25
C ASP A 148 -6.19 -22.86 5.73
N VAL A 149 -5.43 -22.11 6.53
CA VAL A 149 -4.90 -20.81 6.15
C VAL A 149 -3.39 -20.87 6.19
N GLU A 150 -2.78 -20.66 5.04
CA GLU A 150 -1.34 -20.47 4.96
C GLU A 150 -0.97 -19.02 5.26
N PHE A 151 0.18 -18.82 5.93
CA PHE A 151 0.70 -17.49 6.24
C PHE A 151 2.23 -17.47 6.27
N ILE A 152 2.82 -16.29 6.07
CA ILE A 152 4.23 -16.02 6.31
C ILE A 152 4.41 -15.76 7.81
N GLU A 153 5.37 -16.46 8.42
CA GLU A 153 5.65 -16.30 9.86
C GLU A 153 6.12 -14.87 10.19
N PRO A 154 5.82 -14.38 11.41
CA PRO A 154 6.31 -13.08 11.87
C PRO A 154 7.83 -12.97 11.83
N GLY A 155 8.32 -11.75 11.58
CA GLY A 155 9.75 -11.46 11.55
C GLY A 155 10.40 -11.57 10.17
N THR A 156 9.66 -11.94 9.12
CA THR A 156 10.17 -11.92 7.75
C THR A 156 10.39 -10.48 7.29
N ARG A 157 11.55 -10.17 6.74
CA ARG A 157 11.91 -8.87 6.18
C ARG A 157 11.78 -8.87 4.67
N PHE A 158 11.24 -7.81 4.11
CA PHE A 158 10.98 -7.63 2.68
C PHE A 158 11.70 -6.40 2.15
N ASP A 159 12.13 -6.45 0.89
CA ASP A 159 12.75 -5.34 0.16
C ASP A 159 11.68 -4.30 -0.23
N PHE A 160 11.59 -3.24 0.57
CA PHE A 160 10.61 -2.16 0.34
C PHE A 160 11.13 -1.15 -0.66
N ARG A 161 10.31 -0.85 -1.67
CA ARG A 161 10.58 0.21 -2.67
C ARG A 161 9.32 0.96 -3.02
N LEU A 162 9.45 2.28 -3.03
CA LEU A 162 8.41 3.22 -3.39
C LEU A 162 9.04 4.33 -4.25
N GLU A 163 8.37 4.72 -5.32
CA GLU A 163 8.74 5.89 -6.13
C GLU A 163 7.59 6.89 -6.18
N ILE A 164 7.94 8.18 -6.15
CA ILE A 164 7.01 9.30 -6.28
C ILE A 164 7.51 10.19 -7.41
N GLU A 165 6.69 10.38 -8.45
CA GLU A 165 7.04 11.20 -9.61
C GLU A 165 6.41 12.59 -9.53
N ASN A 166 7.15 13.59 -10.00
CA ASN A 166 6.71 14.97 -10.18
C ASN A 166 6.06 15.55 -8.91
N PHE A 167 6.70 15.32 -7.76
CA PHE A 167 6.26 15.85 -6.49
C PHE A 167 6.86 17.25 -6.25
N LYS A 168 6.02 18.22 -5.97
CA LYS A 168 6.42 19.61 -5.67
C LYS A 168 6.16 19.90 -4.19
N GLU A 169 7.10 20.60 -3.57
CA GLU A 169 7.02 20.97 -2.15
C GLU A 169 5.85 21.92 -1.86
N GLU A 170 5.45 22.73 -2.86
CA GLU A 170 4.31 23.65 -2.75
C GLU A 170 2.94 22.93 -2.67
N GLU A 171 2.90 21.62 -2.93
CA GLU A 171 1.70 20.79 -2.79
C GLU A 171 1.55 20.33 -1.33
N GLU A 172 1.33 21.26 -0.39
CA GLU A 172 1.33 21.00 1.06
C GLU A 172 0.39 19.87 1.49
N LYS A 173 -0.82 19.81 0.95
CA LYS A 173 -1.81 18.78 1.31
C LYS A 173 -1.41 17.38 0.84
N GLU A 174 -0.86 17.25 -0.36
CA GLU A 174 -0.31 16.01 -0.86
C GLU A 174 0.91 15.57 -0.04
N ALA A 175 1.74 16.53 0.38
CA ALA A 175 2.87 16.28 1.26
C ALA A 175 2.42 15.73 2.61
N ASP A 176 1.36 16.28 3.19
CA ASP A 176 0.80 15.83 4.47
C ASP A 176 0.23 14.41 4.39
N ILE A 177 -0.43 14.06 3.28
CA ILE A 177 -0.90 12.69 3.04
C ILE A 177 0.30 11.74 2.92
N LEU A 178 1.35 12.10 2.19
CA LEU A 178 2.55 11.28 2.06
C LEU A 178 3.27 11.11 3.41
N LYS A 179 3.40 12.18 4.18
CA LYS A 179 3.94 12.12 5.54
C LYS A 179 3.12 11.17 6.41
N PHE A 180 1.79 11.32 6.42
CA PHE A 180 0.88 10.47 7.18
C PHE A 180 1.07 8.98 6.85
N ILE A 181 1.03 8.58 5.56
CA ILE A 181 1.15 7.17 5.19
C ILE A 181 2.53 6.58 5.52
N VAL A 182 3.62 7.34 5.31
CA VAL A 182 4.98 6.86 5.65
C VAL A 182 5.17 6.77 7.16
N LYS A 183 4.65 7.74 7.93
CA LYS A 183 4.65 7.71 9.38
C LYS A 183 3.90 6.48 9.91
N HIS A 184 2.71 6.20 9.40
CA HIS A 184 1.92 5.02 9.76
C HIS A 184 2.62 3.70 9.42
N LEU A 185 3.37 3.63 8.30
CA LEU A 185 4.23 2.49 7.98
C LEU A 185 5.35 2.31 9.00
N ILE A 186 6.05 3.40 9.38
CA ILE A 186 7.16 3.37 10.35
C ILE A 186 6.65 3.00 11.75
N GLU A 187 5.47 3.46 12.13
CA GLU A 187 4.86 3.17 13.44
C GLU A 187 4.19 1.78 13.50
N GLY A 188 4.09 1.07 12.37
CA GLY A 188 3.46 -0.26 12.30
C GLY A 188 1.94 -0.21 12.43
N ASN A 189 1.30 0.88 12.01
CA ASN A 189 -0.15 1.05 12.08
C ASN A 189 -0.90 0.51 10.85
N ILE A 190 -0.16 -0.08 9.90
CA ILE A 190 -0.71 -0.62 8.66
C ILE A 190 -0.85 -2.14 8.76
N SER A 191 -1.97 -2.66 8.27
CA SER A 191 -2.19 -4.10 8.16
C SER A 191 -2.54 -4.50 6.73
N LEU A 192 -1.90 -5.58 6.24
CA LEU A 192 -2.07 -6.16 4.90
C LEU A 192 -2.73 -7.53 4.93
N GLY A 193 -3.36 -7.89 3.82
CA GLY A 193 -3.90 -9.22 3.59
C GLY A 193 -5.19 -9.50 4.32
N GLY A 194 -5.49 -10.77 4.53
CA GLY A 194 -6.68 -11.25 5.21
C GLY A 194 -6.53 -11.34 6.73
N MET A 195 -7.65 -11.59 7.40
CA MET A 195 -7.72 -11.87 8.85
C MET A 195 -7.19 -10.73 9.75
N LYS A 196 -7.29 -9.48 9.31
CA LYS A 196 -6.83 -8.31 10.07
C LYS A 196 -7.53 -8.17 11.43
N SER A 197 -8.82 -8.47 11.49
CA SER A 197 -9.62 -8.39 12.73
C SER A 197 -9.21 -9.39 13.81
N VAL A 198 -8.43 -10.41 13.45
CA VAL A 198 -7.88 -11.41 14.39
C VAL A 198 -6.36 -11.31 14.52
N GLY A 199 -5.80 -10.12 14.22
CA GLY A 199 -4.41 -9.77 14.50
C GLY A 199 -3.39 -10.12 13.43
N PHE A 200 -3.82 -10.57 12.24
CA PHE A 200 -2.91 -10.85 11.13
C PHE A 200 -2.54 -9.57 10.36
N GLY A 201 -1.41 -9.63 9.67
CA GLY A 201 -1.04 -8.67 8.63
C GLY A 201 -0.35 -7.40 9.10
N LYS A 202 -0.03 -7.23 10.38
CA LYS A 202 0.67 -6.04 10.87
C LYS A 202 2.06 -5.96 10.27
N ILE A 203 2.36 -4.83 9.62
CA ILE A 203 3.63 -4.56 8.97
C ILE A 203 4.25 -3.27 9.49
N ARG A 204 5.58 -3.18 9.45
CA ARG A 204 6.32 -1.97 9.82
C ARG A 204 7.51 -1.74 8.91
N LEU A 205 7.72 -0.50 8.49
CA LEU A 205 8.93 -0.05 7.81
C LEU A 205 10.01 0.28 8.85
N LEU A 206 11.16 -0.39 8.78
CA LEU A 206 12.25 -0.20 9.72
C LEU A 206 12.95 1.13 9.45
N LYS A 207 12.73 2.12 10.31
CA LYS A 207 13.20 3.51 10.16
C LYS A 207 14.70 3.62 9.89
N ASN A 208 15.51 2.79 10.58
CA ASN A 208 16.97 2.78 10.46
C ASN A 208 17.49 2.23 9.11
N THR A 209 16.63 1.62 8.30
CA THR A 209 16.98 1.09 6.98
C THR A 209 16.50 1.99 5.85
N VAL A 210 15.71 3.03 6.19
CA VAL A 210 15.13 3.92 5.17
C VAL A 210 16.21 4.77 4.52
N ASN A 211 16.22 4.74 3.19
CA ASN A 211 17.05 5.58 2.34
C ASN A 211 16.16 6.31 1.34
N VAL A 212 16.32 7.62 1.21
CA VAL A 212 15.53 8.46 0.31
C VAL A 212 16.46 9.24 -0.60
N LYS A 213 16.26 9.08 -1.90
CA LYS A 213 17.00 9.75 -2.96
C LYS A 213 16.04 10.54 -3.83
N GLU A 214 16.39 11.75 -4.15
CA GLU A 214 15.68 12.59 -5.12
C GLU A 214 16.53 12.76 -6.36
N TYR A 215 15.92 12.58 -7.53
CA TYR A 215 16.50 12.81 -8.84
C TYR A 215 15.80 14.00 -9.50
N LYS A 216 16.55 15.07 -9.74
CA LYS A 216 16.06 16.29 -10.43
C LYS A 216 16.80 16.49 -11.75
N LEU A 217 16.09 17.01 -12.75
CA LEU A 217 16.70 17.41 -13.99
C LEU A 217 17.35 18.79 -13.80
N LYS A 218 18.68 18.87 -14.02
CA LYS A 218 19.44 20.14 -14.03
C LYS A 218 20.30 20.19 -15.30
N ASN A 219 20.11 21.22 -16.10
CA ASN A 219 20.86 21.43 -17.34
C ASN A 219 20.86 20.22 -18.29
N GLY A 220 19.75 19.46 -18.36
CA GLY A 220 19.63 18.28 -19.22
C GLY A 220 20.15 16.98 -18.60
N GLU A 221 20.75 17.02 -17.41
CA GLU A 221 21.25 15.83 -16.70
C GLU A 221 20.45 15.53 -15.43
N LEU A 222 20.35 14.25 -15.09
CA LEU A 222 19.72 13.82 -13.84
C LEU A 222 20.73 13.91 -12.69
N VAL A 223 20.45 14.79 -11.73
CA VAL A 223 21.25 14.95 -10.51
C VAL A 223 20.61 14.23 -9.36
N GLU A 224 21.36 13.34 -8.71
CA GLU A 224 20.95 12.61 -7.49
C GLU A 224 21.27 13.45 -6.25
N ASN A 225 20.27 13.55 -5.34
CA ASN A 225 20.42 14.13 -4.02
C ASN A 225 19.93 13.12 -2.97
N VAL A 226 20.75 12.86 -1.95
CA VAL A 226 20.32 12.04 -0.80
C VAL A 226 19.63 12.95 0.20
N ILE A 227 18.30 12.72 0.40
CA ILE A 227 17.45 13.55 1.25
C ILE A 227 16.90 12.81 2.47
N THR A 228 17.47 11.65 2.82
CA THR A 228 16.97 10.77 3.90
C THR A 228 16.77 11.51 5.23
N SER A 229 17.75 12.30 5.67
CA SER A 229 17.67 13.01 6.95
C SER A 229 16.61 14.10 6.97
N SER A 230 16.50 14.90 5.90
CA SER A 230 15.49 15.94 5.77
C SER A 230 14.08 15.35 5.64
N PHE A 231 13.92 14.28 4.87
CA PHE A 231 12.67 13.55 4.71
C PHE A 231 12.19 12.97 6.05
N LEU A 232 13.03 12.23 6.77
CA LEU A 232 12.68 11.63 8.07
C LEU A 232 12.43 12.68 9.15
N SER A 233 13.18 13.79 9.18
CA SER A 233 12.91 14.88 10.13
C SER A 233 11.59 15.61 9.87
N GLY A 234 11.21 15.74 8.60
CA GLY A 234 9.92 16.28 8.20
C GLY A 234 8.71 15.39 8.57
N LEU A 235 8.92 14.07 8.69
CA LEU A 235 7.89 13.12 9.13
C LEU A 235 7.64 13.13 10.64
N LEU A 236 8.60 13.60 11.43
CA LEU A 236 8.58 13.54 12.90
C LEU A 236 8.13 14.85 13.55
N LYS A 237 7.95 15.90 12.77
CA LYS A 237 7.31 17.15 13.18
C LYS A 237 5.81 17.08 12.95
#